data_33aa8d26089b1f16782de260db768248
#
_entry.id   33aa8d26089b1f16782de260db768248
#
_cell.length_a   1.000
_cell.length_b   1.000
_cell.length_c   1.000
_cell.angle_alpha   90.00
_cell.angle_beta   90.00
_cell.angle_gamma   90.00
#
_symmetry.space_group_name_H-M   'P 1'
#
loop_
_entity.id
_entity.type
_entity.pdbx_description
1 polymer ?
#
loop_
_entity_poly.entity_id
_entity_poly.type
_entity_poly.pdbx_seq_one_letter_code
_entity_poly.pdbx_strand_id
1 'polypeptide(L)'
;MSDSYFPRWRVQSTGAASRVVGPDERLPWPQMVAMGVQHVVAMFGSTVLAPLLMGFDPNLCIFMSGIGTLLFFVLVGGRVPSYLGSSFAFIGLVIAVTGYGGSGPNPNIPVALGGIVACGVVYVALGALVQAIGTRWIETLMPPVVTGAVVAVIGLNLAPIAVKGVSASTFDSVMALVTVLCVGGVAVFARGMMQRLLILVGLVIAYVIYAIATNGMGLGKPVDFSIVAHAAWFGVPAFSAPVFDPHAMLMLAPIAVILVAENLGHIKAVSAMTGHNLDRYVGRAFIGDGLATIVSGSVGGTGVTTYAENIGVMAVTRIYSTLVFAVAALIAIGLGFSPKFGAVIHTIPGPVLGGVSIVVFGLIAVTGARIWVVNKVDFSDNRNLIVAAVTLVLGAGDFSLKIGGFGLGGIGTATFGAIILYAILRREKEPGPVV
;
A
#
# COMPACT_ATOMS: atom_id res chain seq x y z
N MET A 1 14.89 -31.72 -5.05
CA MET A 1 13.81 -30.72 -5.14
C MET A 1 13.68 -30.37 -6.63
N SER A 2 12.50 -30.50 -7.23
CA SER A 2 12.34 -30.32 -8.69
C SER A 2 12.71 -28.90 -9.12
N ASP A 3 13.55 -28.77 -10.13
CA ASP A 3 13.95 -27.51 -10.78
C ASP A 3 12.81 -26.81 -11.56
N SER A 4 11.56 -27.06 -11.16
CA SER A 4 10.40 -26.43 -11.77
C SER A 4 10.30 -24.98 -11.33
N TYR A 5 10.12 -24.05 -12.28
CA TYR A 5 9.96 -22.62 -12.04
C TYR A 5 8.81 -22.34 -11.08
N PHE A 6 7.65 -22.99 -11.29
CA PHE A 6 6.52 -22.93 -10.38
C PHE A 6 6.48 -24.14 -9.42
N PRO A 7 5.97 -23.99 -8.19
CA PRO A 7 5.73 -25.09 -7.29
C PRO A 7 4.62 -26.02 -7.85
N ARG A 8 4.68 -27.28 -7.48
CA ARG A 8 3.55 -28.21 -7.69
C ARG A 8 2.65 -28.13 -6.46
N TRP A 9 1.61 -27.29 -6.51
CA TRP A 9 0.70 -27.09 -5.38
C TRP A 9 -0.02 -28.39 -5.02
N ARG A 10 0.35 -28.98 -3.88
CA ARG A 10 -0.26 -30.19 -3.36
C ARG A 10 -1.58 -29.85 -2.67
N VAL A 11 -2.64 -30.66 -2.94
CA VAL A 11 -3.92 -30.48 -2.25
C VAL A 11 -3.78 -30.92 -0.81
N GLN A 12 -4.06 -30.04 0.13
CA GLN A 12 -4.23 -30.44 1.53
C GLN A 12 -5.61 -31.05 1.75
N SER A 13 -5.65 -32.23 2.37
CA SER A 13 -6.91 -32.84 2.79
C SER A 13 -7.49 -32.11 4.00
N THR A 14 -8.77 -31.86 3.99
CA THR A 14 -9.58 -31.05 4.92
C THR A 14 -9.72 -31.61 6.35
N GLY A 15 -8.82 -32.48 6.80
CA GLY A 15 -9.00 -33.25 8.04
C GLY A 15 -8.52 -32.62 9.35
N ALA A 16 -7.91 -31.43 9.36
CA ALA A 16 -7.45 -30.80 10.60
C ALA A 16 -7.62 -29.28 10.56
N ALA A 17 -8.57 -28.76 11.31
CA ALA A 17 -8.90 -27.34 11.45
C ALA A 17 -7.77 -26.45 12.03
N SER A 18 -6.58 -26.99 12.28
CA SER A 18 -5.43 -26.26 12.87
C SER A 18 -4.16 -26.31 12.03
N ARG A 19 -4.22 -26.83 10.80
CA ARG A 19 -3.00 -27.05 10.00
C ARG A 19 -2.62 -25.82 9.17
N VAL A 20 -1.35 -25.46 9.19
CA VAL A 20 -0.74 -24.44 8.35
C VAL A 20 -0.73 -24.92 6.88
N VAL A 21 -1.19 -24.08 5.95
CA VAL A 21 -1.11 -24.34 4.50
C VAL A 21 0.12 -23.60 3.96
N GLY A 22 1.11 -24.33 3.49
CA GLY A 22 2.37 -23.80 2.99
C GLY A 22 2.24 -23.07 1.64
N PRO A 23 3.28 -22.33 1.21
CA PRO A 23 3.28 -21.61 -0.06
C PRO A 23 3.13 -22.52 -1.30
N ASP A 24 3.56 -23.76 -1.23
CA ASP A 24 3.49 -24.79 -2.27
C ASP A 24 2.33 -25.79 -2.08
N GLU A 25 1.40 -25.46 -1.19
CA GLU A 25 0.20 -26.23 -0.93
C GLU A 25 -1.05 -25.45 -1.37
N ARG A 26 -2.16 -26.13 -1.57
CA ARG A 26 -3.46 -25.51 -1.84
C ARG A 26 -4.60 -26.22 -1.12
N LEU A 27 -5.66 -25.47 -0.88
CA LEU A 27 -6.95 -26.01 -0.43
C LEU A 27 -7.77 -26.52 -1.62
N PRO A 28 -8.87 -27.24 -1.38
CA PRO A 28 -9.89 -27.50 -2.39
C PRO A 28 -10.41 -26.21 -3.03
N TRP A 29 -10.77 -26.23 -4.32
CA TRP A 29 -11.12 -25.03 -5.07
C TRP A 29 -12.19 -24.13 -4.44
N PRO A 30 -13.30 -24.65 -3.87
CA PRO A 30 -14.28 -23.76 -3.22
C PRO A 30 -13.68 -22.95 -2.08
N GLN A 31 -12.79 -23.55 -1.28
CA GLN A 31 -12.09 -22.86 -0.19
C GLN A 31 -11.04 -21.89 -0.73
N MET A 32 -10.34 -22.24 -1.83
CA MET A 32 -9.41 -21.33 -2.51
C MET A 32 -10.13 -20.07 -3.00
N VAL A 33 -11.33 -20.22 -3.59
CA VAL A 33 -12.13 -19.07 -4.05
C VAL A 33 -12.59 -18.23 -2.85
N ALA A 34 -13.07 -18.85 -1.77
CA ALA A 34 -13.47 -18.14 -0.55
C ALA A 34 -12.29 -17.35 0.05
N MET A 35 -11.10 -17.95 0.10
CA MET A 35 -9.88 -17.27 0.54
C MET A 35 -9.45 -16.16 -0.42
N GLY A 36 -9.59 -16.37 -1.74
CA GLY A 36 -9.35 -15.32 -2.74
C GLY A 36 -10.26 -14.12 -2.54
N VAL A 37 -11.56 -14.34 -2.35
CA VAL A 37 -12.53 -13.28 -1.98
C VAL A 37 -12.09 -12.56 -0.70
N GLN A 38 -11.68 -13.30 0.33
CA GLN A 38 -11.21 -12.71 1.59
C GLN A 38 -10.00 -11.79 1.38
N HIS A 39 -9.04 -12.19 0.54
CA HIS A 39 -7.88 -11.35 0.21
C HIS A 39 -8.26 -10.12 -0.59
N VAL A 40 -9.23 -10.22 -1.52
CA VAL A 40 -9.78 -9.05 -2.24
C VAL A 40 -10.48 -8.09 -1.28
N VAL A 41 -11.26 -8.61 -0.35
CA VAL A 41 -11.94 -7.78 0.67
C VAL A 41 -10.92 -7.10 1.61
N ALA A 42 -9.83 -7.78 1.95
CA ALA A 42 -8.78 -7.21 2.79
C ALA A 42 -8.02 -6.05 2.11
N MET A 43 -7.70 -6.18 0.81
CA MET A 43 -6.99 -5.15 0.06
C MET A 43 -7.89 -3.97 -0.33
N PHE A 44 -9.21 -4.15 -0.28
CA PHE A 44 -10.18 -3.21 -0.83
C PHE A 44 -10.01 -1.80 -0.26
N GLY A 45 -9.88 -1.68 1.07
CA GLY A 45 -9.78 -0.37 1.74
C GLY A 45 -8.64 0.47 1.17
N SER A 46 -7.44 -0.08 1.10
CA SER A 46 -6.25 0.62 0.63
C SER A 46 -6.25 0.83 -0.89
N THR A 47 -6.68 -0.19 -1.66
CA THR A 47 -6.72 -0.12 -3.14
C THR A 47 -7.77 0.88 -3.65
N VAL A 48 -8.80 1.19 -2.87
CA VAL A 48 -9.82 2.18 -3.22
C VAL A 48 -9.45 3.56 -2.69
N LEU A 49 -8.95 3.65 -1.45
CA LEU A 49 -8.69 4.92 -0.79
C LEU A 49 -7.58 5.72 -1.50
N ALA A 50 -6.46 5.09 -1.82
CA ALA A 50 -5.34 5.78 -2.45
C ALA A 50 -5.71 6.40 -3.81
N PRO A 51 -6.35 5.69 -4.77
CA PRO A 51 -6.83 6.30 -6.01
C PRO A 51 -7.80 7.45 -5.79
N LEU A 52 -8.78 7.30 -4.90
CA LEU A 52 -9.77 8.36 -4.63
C LEU A 52 -9.11 9.64 -4.13
N LEU A 53 -8.10 9.53 -3.26
CA LEU A 53 -7.36 10.68 -2.74
C LEU A 53 -6.51 11.39 -3.82
N MET A 54 -6.13 10.69 -4.87
CA MET A 54 -5.38 11.22 -6.01
C MET A 54 -6.28 11.59 -7.20
N GLY A 55 -7.58 11.28 -7.15
CA GLY A 55 -8.54 11.51 -8.23
C GLY A 55 -8.42 10.53 -9.40
N PHE A 56 -7.84 9.34 -9.18
CA PHE A 56 -7.81 8.24 -10.14
C PHE A 56 -9.12 7.45 -10.12
N ASP A 57 -9.39 6.71 -11.19
CA ASP A 57 -10.49 5.75 -11.24
C ASP A 57 -10.19 4.52 -10.35
N PRO A 58 -10.91 4.34 -9.22
CA PRO A 58 -10.65 3.21 -8.32
C PRO A 58 -10.96 1.86 -8.99
N ASN A 59 -11.87 1.83 -9.97
CA ASN A 59 -12.24 0.60 -10.67
C ASN A 59 -11.08 0.11 -11.54
N LEU A 60 -10.44 1.02 -12.28
CA LEU A 60 -9.24 0.74 -13.05
C LEU A 60 -8.08 0.32 -12.12
N CYS A 61 -7.93 0.97 -10.95
CA CYS A 61 -6.88 0.62 -10.01
C CYS A 61 -7.07 -0.78 -9.39
N ILE A 62 -8.32 -1.19 -9.11
CA ILE A 62 -8.63 -2.56 -8.69
C ILE A 62 -8.30 -3.56 -9.82
N PHE A 63 -8.67 -3.26 -11.06
CA PHE A 63 -8.31 -4.06 -12.22
C PHE A 63 -6.79 -4.23 -12.33
N MET A 64 -6.05 -3.13 -12.24
CA MET A 64 -4.59 -3.13 -12.36
C MET A 64 -3.90 -3.80 -11.16
N SER A 65 -4.50 -3.77 -9.96
CA SER A 65 -4.00 -4.53 -8.81
C SER A 65 -4.02 -6.03 -9.07
N GLY A 66 -5.08 -6.52 -9.73
CA GLY A 66 -5.17 -7.91 -10.15
C GLY A 66 -4.12 -8.27 -11.21
N ILE A 67 -3.99 -7.45 -12.26
CA ILE A 67 -2.97 -7.65 -13.30
C ILE A 67 -1.56 -7.61 -12.69
N GLY A 68 -1.27 -6.61 -11.84
CA GLY A 68 0.03 -6.48 -11.16
C GLY A 68 0.34 -7.69 -10.26
N THR A 69 -0.66 -8.19 -9.53
CA THR A 69 -0.50 -9.38 -8.68
C THR A 69 -0.20 -10.63 -9.51
N LEU A 70 -0.85 -10.83 -10.67
CA LEU A 70 -0.54 -11.96 -11.57
C LEU A 70 0.87 -11.83 -12.16
N LEU A 71 1.26 -10.62 -12.58
CA LEU A 71 2.60 -10.36 -13.10
C LEU A 71 3.67 -10.66 -12.05
N PHE A 72 3.47 -10.15 -10.83
CA PHE A 72 4.34 -10.47 -9.69
C PHE A 72 4.42 -11.97 -9.43
N PHE A 73 3.26 -12.64 -9.35
CA PHE A 73 3.18 -14.09 -9.14
C PHE A 73 4.01 -14.87 -10.16
N VAL A 74 3.93 -14.49 -11.44
CA VAL A 74 4.71 -15.12 -12.51
C VAL A 74 6.21 -14.84 -12.32
N LEU A 75 6.59 -13.60 -12.06
CA LEU A 75 8.01 -13.20 -11.96
C LEU A 75 8.73 -13.81 -10.75
N VAL A 76 8.03 -13.94 -9.61
CA VAL A 76 8.59 -14.64 -8.44
C VAL A 76 8.47 -16.17 -8.54
N GLY A 77 7.93 -16.70 -9.66
CA GLY A 77 7.75 -18.14 -9.90
C GLY A 77 6.76 -18.78 -8.93
N GLY A 78 5.73 -18.05 -8.47
CA GLY A 78 4.75 -18.55 -7.52
C GLY A 78 5.36 -18.94 -6.17
N ARG A 79 6.46 -18.31 -5.74
CA ARG A 79 7.19 -18.66 -4.52
C ARG A 79 6.94 -17.70 -3.36
N VAL A 80 6.59 -16.46 -3.65
CA VAL A 80 6.33 -15.42 -2.65
C VAL A 80 4.83 -15.15 -2.58
N PRO A 81 4.15 -15.50 -1.47
CA PRO A 81 2.75 -15.18 -1.29
C PRO A 81 2.59 -13.68 -1.01
N SER A 82 2.02 -12.94 -1.96
CA SER A 82 1.74 -11.52 -1.82
C SER A 82 0.63 -11.07 -2.77
N TYR A 83 -0.07 -10.01 -2.38
CA TYR A 83 -1.02 -9.26 -3.20
C TYR A 83 -0.49 -7.86 -3.42
N LEU A 84 -0.64 -7.32 -4.63
CA LEU A 84 -0.24 -5.97 -4.98
C LEU A 84 -1.46 -5.05 -5.11
N GLY A 85 -1.32 -3.83 -4.64
CA GLY A 85 -2.33 -2.79 -4.84
C GLY A 85 -1.75 -1.39 -4.76
N SER A 86 -2.59 -0.37 -4.83
CA SER A 86 -2.20 1.04 -4.89
C SER A 86 -1.34 1.46 -3.71
N SER A 87 -0.16 1.99 -3.95
CA SER A 87 0.75 2.44 -2.89
C SER A 87 0.42 3.85 -2.40
N PHE A 88 0.35 4.01 -1.09
CA PHE A 88 0.15 5.30 -0.43
C PHE A 88 1.35 6.26 -0.59
N ALA A 89 2.54 5.73 -0.88
CA ALA A 89 3.74 6.55 -1.08
C ALA A 89 3.61 7.54 -2.26
N PHE A 90 2.73 7.28 -3.21
CA PHE A 90 2.50 8.15 -4.35
C PHE A 90 1.58 9.34 -4.05
N ILE A 91 0.71 9.27 -3.03
CA ILE A 91 -0.39 10.23 -2.84
C ILE A 91 0.11 11.67 -2.78
N GLY A 92 1.04 11.98 -1.89
CA GLY A 92 1.53 13.35 -1.70
C GLY A 92 2.18 13.93 -2.96
N LEU A 93 3.04 13.14 -3.62
CA LEU A 93 3.76 13.59 -4.81
C LEU A 93 2.87 13.66 -6.05
N VAL A 94 1.91 12.75 -6.21
CA VAL A 94 0.90 12.83 -7.29
C VAL A 94 0.06 14.09 -7.12
N ILE A 95 -0.43 14.39 -5.92
CA ILE A 95 -1.18 15.62 -5.64
C ILE A 95 -0.32 16.86 -5.95
N ALA A 96 0.95 16.87 -5.53
CA ALA A 96 1.86 17.96 -5.76
C ALA A 96 2.15 18.22 -7.25
N VAL A 97 2.41 17.15 -8.03
CA VAL A 97 2.71 17.23 -9.46
C VAL A 97 1.50 17.62 -10.29
N THR A 98 0.31 17.13 -9.92
CA THR A 98 -0.91 17.38 -10.68
C THR A 98 -1.65 18.63 -10.25
N GLY A 99 -1.32 19.21 -9.08
CA GLY A 99 -2.08 20.32 -8.49
C GLY A 99 -3.51 19.91 -8.11
N TYR A 100 -3.76 18.63 -7.83
CA TYR A 100 -5.11 18.13 -7.58
C TYR A 100 -5.74 18.72 -6.31
N GLY A 101 -6.92 19.29 -6.46
CA GLY A 101 -7.64 19.96 -5.38
C GLY A 101 -8.46 19.05 -4.44
N GLY A 102 -8.44 17.73 -4.66
CA GLY A 102 -9.08 16.74 -3.77
C GLY A 102 -10.57 16.49 -4.05
N SER A 103 -11.13 16.96 -5.17
CA SER A 103 -12.53 16.72 -5.53
C SER A 103 -12.72 16.35 -7.00
N GLY A 104 -13.52 15.33 -7.25
CA GLY A 104 -13.80 14.82 -8.60
C GLY A 104 -12.62 14.10 -9.26
N PRO A 105 -12.70 13.78 -10.55
CA PRO A 105 -11.60 13.20 -11.31
C PRO A 105 -10.44 14.20 -11.45
N ASN A 106 -9.21 13.71 -11.37
CA ASN A 106 -8.03 14.54 -11.55
C ASN A 106 -7.72 14.71 -13.06
N PRO A 107 -7.80 15.91 -13.62
CA PRO A 107 -7.60 16.13 -15.06
C PRO A 107 -6.14 15.92 -15.51
N ASN A 108 -5.19 16.01 -14.56
CA ASN A 108 -3.74 15.94 -14.82
C ASN A 108 -3.16 14.55 -14.54
N ILE A 109 -4.00 13.51 -14.42
CA ILE A 109 -3.54 12.11 -14.25
C ILE A 109 -2.47 11.74 -15.29
N PRO A 110 -2.59 12.05 -16.60
CA PRO A 110 -1.57 11.69 -17.58
C PRO A 110 -0.15 12.10 -17.21
N VAL A 111 0.02 13.26 -16.57
CA VAL A 111 1.33 13.75 -16.10
C VAL A 111 1.85 12.89 -14.95
N ALA A 112 1.00 12.55 -13.99
CA ALA A 112 1.38 11.65 -12.89
C ALA A 112 1.75 10.26 -13.39
N LEU A 113 1.06 9.75 -14.41
CA LEU A 113 1.32 8.42 -14.99
C LEU A 113 2.74 8.31 -15.56
N GLY A 114 3.25 9.34 -16.25
CA GLY A 114 4.64 9.39 -16.71
C GLY A 114 5.64 9.25 -15.55
N GLY A 115 5.37 9.93 -14.44
CA GLY A 115 6.17 9.82 -13.21
C GLY A 115 6.07 8.44 -12.54
N ILE A 116 4.87 7.83 -12.53
CA ILE A 116 4.66 6.46 -12.01
C ILE A 116 5.45 5.44 -12.84
N VAL A 117 5.41 5.57 -14.18
CA VAL A 117 6.22 4.72 -15.07
C VAL A 117 7.71 4.89 -14.80
N ALA A 118 8.20 6.13 -14.64
CA ALA A 118 9.59 6.40 -14.30
C ALA A 118 10.00 5.77 -12.96
N CYS A 119 9.14 5.86 -11.94
CA CYS A 119 9.35 5.16 -10.66
C CYS A 119 9.46 3.65 -10.86
N GLY A 120 8.56 3.06 -11.65
CA GLY A 120 8.59 1.62 -11.96
C GLY A 120 9.89 1.20 -12.66
N VAL A 121 10.41 2.01 -13.59
CA VAL A 121 11.70 1.75 -14.28
C VAL A 121 12.86 1.75 -13.28
N VAL A 122 12.91 2.75 -12.38
CA VAL A 122 13.94 2.80 -11.32
C VAL A 122 13.81 1.59 -10.39
N TYR A 123 12.56 1.18 -10.07
CA TYR A 123 12.32 0.04 -9.19
C TYR A 123 12.77 -1.28 -9.84
N VAL A 124 12.53 -1.47 -11.14
CA VAL A 124 13.07 -2.61 -11.91
C VAL A 124 14.59 -2.61 -11.88
N ALA A 125 15.22 -1.45 -12.09
CA ALA A 125 16.69 -1.33 -12.07
C ALA A 125 17.25 -1.70 -10.68
N LEU A 126 16.63 -1.22 -9.60
CA LEU A 126 17.01 -1.60 -8.22
C LEU A 126 16.81 -3.11 -7.99
N GLY A 127 15.71 -3.67 -8.49
CA GLY A 127 15.44 -5.11 -8.41
C GLY A 127 16.49 -5.94 -9.15
N ALA A 128 16.91 -5.52 -10.35
CA ALA A 128 17.98 -6.15 -11.10
C ALA A 128 19.33 -6.06 -10.36
N LEU A 129 19.62 -4.91 -9.75
CA LEU A 129 20.82 -4.74 -8.93
C LEU A 129 20.79 -5.70 -7.73
N VAL A 130 19.66 -5.80 -7.03
CA VAL A 130 19.48 -6.74 -5.91
C VAL A 130 19.64 -8.19 -6.37
N GLN A 131 19.11 -8.53 -7.53
CA GLN A 131 19.27 -9.87 -8.10
C GLN A 131 20.73 -10.20 -8.39
N ALA A 132 21.55 -9.21 -8.77
CA ALA A 132 22.96 -9.38 -9.11
C ALA A 132 23.88 -9.41 -7.87
N ILE A 133 23.69 -8.52 -6.91
CA ILE A 133 24.61 -8.32 -5.78
C ILE A 133 23.99 -8.62 -4.38
N GLY A 134 22.73 -9.04 -4.33
CA GLY A 134 22.02 -9.38 -3.10
C GLY A 134 21.46 -8.17 -2.34
N THR A 135 20.92 -8.41 -1.13
CA THR A 135 20.19 -7.43 -0.32
C THR A 135 21.05 -6.70 0.71
N ARG A 136 22.24 -7.19 1.03
CA ARG A 136 23.07 -6.69 2.15
C ARG A 136 23.34 -5.19 2.13
N TRP A 137 23.55 -4.63 0.94
CA TRP A 137 23.81 -3.20 0.77
C TRP A 137 22.56 -2.36 1.15
N ILE A 138 21.34 -2.85 0.84
CA ILE A 138 20.09 -2.19 1.25
C ILE A 138 19.96 -2.25 2.77
N GLU A 139 20.15 -3.42 3.37
CA GLU A 139 20.08 -3.61 4.83
C GLU A 139 21.09 -2.72 5.56
N THR A 140 22.24 -2.44 4.93
CA THR A 140 23.27 -1.54 5.49
C THR A 140 22.85 -0.07 5.37
N LEU A 141 22.25 0.33 4.24
CA LEU A 141 21.80 1.71 4.00
C LEU A 141 20.48 2.04 4.71
N MET A 142 19.63 1.03 4.86
CA MET A 142 18.29 1.15 5.43
C MET A 142 18.09 0.17 6.60
N PRO A 143 18.85 0.33 7.68
CA PRO A 143 18.64 -0.48 8.89
C PRO A 143 17.25 -0.18 9.50
N PRO A 144 16.77 -0.98 10.45
CA PRO A 144 15.44 -0.84 11.02
C PRO A 144 15.08 0.57 11.53
N VAL A 145 16.08 1.33 12.04
CA VAL A 145 15.84 2.72 12.47
C VAL A 145 15.45 3.61 11.30
N VAL A 146 16.13 3.50 10.16
CA VAL A 146 15.84 4.25 8.92
C VAL A 146 14.52 3.77 8.32
N THR A 147 14.35 2.46 8.13
CA THR A 147 13.13 1.88 7.54
C THR A 147 11.89 2.23 8.34
N GLY A 148 11.96 2.12 9.68
CA GLY A 148 10.83 2.49 10.55
C GLY A 148 10.49 3.97 10.47
N ALA A 149 11.51 4.86 10.43
CA ALA A 149 11.30 6.30 10.26
C ALA A 149 10.64 6.63 8.91
N VAL A 150 11.13 6.05 7.81
CA VAL A 150 10.59 6.26 6.46
C VAL A 150 9.13 5.81 6.37
N VAL A 151 8.79 4.62 6.89
CA VAL A 151 7.40 4.13 6.91
C VAL A 151 6.52 5.03 7.77
N ALA A 152 6.99 5.46 8.96
CA ALA A 152 6.23 6.38 9.80
C ALA A 152 5.95 7.72 9.11
N VAL A 153 6.93 8.24 8.38
CA VAL A 153 6.82 9.49 7.63
C VAL A 153 5.74 9.42 6.56
N ILE A 154 5.55 8.29 5.86
CA ILE A 154 4.48 8.15 4.87
C ILE A 154 3.12 8.49 5.50
N GLY A 155 2.81 7.91 6.65
CA GLY A 155 1.56 8.18 7.36
C GLY A 155 1.45 9.62 7.87
N LEU A 156 2.52 10.14 8.48
CA LEU A 156 2.54 11.48 9.05
C LEU A 156 2.46 12.60 8.00
N ASN A 157 3.13 12.43 6.86
CA ASN A 157 3.11 13.38 5.75
C ASN A 157 1.72 13.52 5.12
N LEU A 158 0.93 12.44 5.12
CA LEU A 158 -0.42 12.41 4.59
C LEU A 158 -1.48 12.92 5.59
N ALA A 159 -1.13 13.08 6.86
CA ALA A 159 -2.07 13.51 7.90
C ALA A 159 -2.76 14.86 7.59
N PRO A 160 -2.08 15.92 7.08
CA PRO A 160 -2.72 17.17 6.71
C PRO A 160 -3.79 17.01 5.62
N ILE A 161 -3.60 16.08 4.67
CA ILE A 161 -4.56 15.80 3.60
C ILE A 161 -5.85 15.23 4.19
N ALA A 162 -5.74 14.26 5.11
CA ALA A 162 -6.89 13.66 5.78
C ALA A 162 -7.64 14.70 6.64
N VAL A 163 -6.92 15.47 7.46
CA VAL A 163 -7.52 16.49 8.36
C VAL A 163 -8.18 17.60 7.57
N LYS A 164 -7.55 18.10 6.51
CA LYS A 164 -8.13 19.15 5.65
C LYS A 164 -9.39 18.66 4.94
N GLY A 165 -9.43 17.40 4.52
CA GLY A 165 -10.57 16.78 3.86
C GLY A 165 -11.84 16.66 4.73
N VAL A 166 -11.71 16.76 6.06
CA VAL A 166 -12.82 16.63 7.01
C VAL A 166 -13.19 17.92 7.71
N SER A 167 -12.51 19.03 7.42
CA SER A 167 -12.66 20.32 8.11
C SER A 167 -13.57 21.30 7.37
N ALA A 168 -14.28 20.85 6.32
CA ALA A 168 -15.10 21.75 5.48
C ALA A 168 -16.34 22.28 6.23
N SER A 169 -16.95 21.47 7.11
CA SER A 169 -18.09 21.86 7.93
C SER A 169 -18.08 21.15 9.29
N THR A 170 -18.86 21.64 10.26
CA THR A 170 -19.04 20.95 11.54
C THR A 170 -19.65 19.55 11.35
N PHE A 171 -20.61 19.42 10.43
CA PHE A 171 -21.22 18.13 10.10
C PHE A 171 -20.17 17.16 9.54
N ASP A 172 -19.32 17.61 8.62
CA ASP A 172 -18.27 16.78 8.06
C ASP A 172 -17.26 16.33 9.10
N SER A 173 -16.87 17.22 10.01
CA SER A 173 -15.96 16.90 11.13
C SER A 173 -16.57 15.84 12.07
N VAL A 174 -17.87 15.99 12.40
CA VAL A 174 -18.58 15.02 13.24
C VAL A 174 -18.68 13.67 12.54
N MET A 175 -19.03 13.64 11.26
CA MET A 175 -19.14 12.40 10.50
C MET A 175 -17.78 11.69 10.31
N ALA A 176 -16.71 12.46 10.18
CA ALA A 176 -15.35 11.90 10.17
C ALA A 176 -14.99 11.27 11.54
N LEU A 177 -15.34 11.95 12.66
CA LEU A 177 -15.14 11.38 13.99
C LEU A 177 -15.97 10.10 14.19
N VAL A 178 -17.24 10.08 13.77
CA VAL A 178 -18.08 8.88 13.76
C VAL A 178 -17.40 7.75 12.97
N THR A 179 -16.82 8.08 11.81
CA THR A 179 -16.08 7.09 11.00
C THR A 179 -14.87 6.53 11.75
N VAL A 180 -14.06 7.39 12.38
CA VAL A 180 -12.94 6.96 13.23
C VAL A 180 -13.40 6.04 14.33
N LEU A 181 -14.51 6.37 15.00
CA LEU A 181 -15.09 5.54 16.08
C LEU A 181 -15.62 4.20 15.54
N CYS A 182 -16.23 4.17 14.35
CA CYS A 182 -16.68 2.93 13.71
C CYS A 182 -15.50 2.01 13.40
N VAL A 183 -14.46 2.54 12.75
CA VAL A 183 -13.26 1.74 12.41
C VAL A 183 -12.53 1.29 13.69
N GLY A 184 -12.35 2.19 14.65
CA GLY A 184 -11.75 1.88 15.96
C GLY A 184 -12.57 0.86 16.76
N GLY A 185 -13.88 1.00 16.76
CA GLY A 185 -14.80 0.05 17.39
C GLY A 185 -14.69 -1.36 16.80
N VAL A 186 -14.64 -1.47 15.47
CA VAL A 186 -14.40 -2.75 14.79
C VAL A 186 -13.02 -3.30 15.15
N ALA A 187 -12.00 -2.46 15.19
CA ALA A 187 -10.63 -2.88 15.53
C ALA A 187 -10.52 -3.50 16.93
N VAL A 188 -11.27 -2.95 17.90
CA VAL A 188 -11.14 -3.31 19.32
C VAL A 188 -12.18 -4.38 19.73
N PHE A 189 -13.43 -4.24 19.32
CA PHE A 189 -14.53 -5.06 19.81
C PHE A 189 -14.89 -6.23 18.89
N ALA A 190 -14.57 -6.16 17.58
CA ALA A 190 -14.79 -7.28 16.69
C ALA A 190 -13.75 -8.39 16.92
N ARG A 191 -14.09 -9.60 16.52
CA ARG A 191 -13.22 -10.78 16.63
C ARG A 191 -13.07 -11.49 15.29
N GLY A 192 -11.97 -12.23 15.17
CA GLY A 192 -11.70 -13.04 13.98
C GLY A 192 -11.59 -12.24 12.71
N MET A 193 -12.33 -12.61 11.67
CA MET A 193 -12.26 -12.00 10.35
C MET A 193 -12.75 -10.54 10.34
N MET A 194 -13.82 -10.20 11.04
CA MET A 194 -14.35 -8.84 11.11
C MET A 194 -13.30 -7.84 11.59
N GLN A 195 -12.54 -8.19 12.63
CA GLN A 195 -11.44 -7.36 13.13
C GLN A 195 -10.34 -7.12 12.08
N ARG A 196 -10.10 -8.10 11.18
CA ARG A 196 -9.10 -7.98 10.12
C ARG A 196 -9.54 -7.06 8.99
N LEU A 197 -10.83 -7.00 8.75
CA LEU A 197 -11.47 -6.14 7.75
C LEU A 197 -11.87 -4.79 8.34
N LEU A 198 -11.22 -4.35 9.41
CA LEU A 198 -11.60 -3.17 10.21
C LEU A 198 -11.86 -1.93 9.35
N ILE A 199 -11.04 -1.68 8.32
CA ILE A 199 -11.18 -0.52 7.44
C ILE A 199 -12.47 -0.63 6.64
N LEU A 200 -12.69 -1.76 5.96
CA LEU A 200 -13.87 -1.95 5.12
C LEU A 200 -15.15 -2.00 5.96
N VAL A 201 -15.16 -2.78 7.05
CA VAL A 201 -16.34 -2.92 7.90
C VAL A 201 -16.68 -1.58 8.57
N GLY A 202 -15.67 -0.88 9.10
CA GLY A 202 -15.84 0.43 9.71
C GLY A 202 -16.34 1.48 8.71
N LEU A 203 -15.80 1.45 7.47
CA LEU A 203 -16.23 2.31 6.38
C LEU A 203 -17.71 2.05 6.03
N VAL A 204 -18.10 0.78 5.86
CA VAL A 204 -19.50 0.42 5.53
C VAL A 204 -20.46 0.87 6.64
N ILE A 205 -20.11 0.65 7.91
CA ILE A 205 -20.94 1.10 9.05
C ILE A 205 -21.07 2.62 9.02
N ALA A 206 -19.97 3.35 8.87
CA ALA A 206 -19.96 4.82 8.82
C ALA A 206 -20.73 5.36 7.60
N TYR A 207 -20.60 4.70 6.44
CA TYR A 207 -21.34 5.05 5.24
C TYR A 207 -22.86 4.90 5.44
N VAL A 208 -23.30 3.80 6.06
CA VAL A 208 -24.72 3.58 6.38
C VAL A 208 -25.23 4.66 7.36
N ILE A 209 -24.46 4.97 8.41
CA ILE A 209 -24.81 6.05 9.35
C ILE A 209 -24.92 7.39 8.63
N TYR A 210 -23.95 7.70 7.76
CA TYR A 210 -23.96 8.93 6.94
C TYR A 210 -25.22 8.99 6.05
N ALA A 211 -25.52 7.90 5.33
CA ALA A 211 -26.68 7.83 4.45
C ALA A 211 -28.01 8.00 5.23
N ILE A 212 -28.13 7.42 6.41
CA ILE A 212 -29.31 7.62 7.27
C ILE A 212 -29.40 9.09 7.71
N ALA A 213 -28.30 9.69 8.15
CA ALA A 213 -28.28 11.08 8.60
C ALA A 213 -28.63 12.05 7.47
N THR A 214 -28.12 11.82 6.25
CA THR A 214 -28.31 12.76 5.14
C THR A 214 -29.57 12.50 4.33
N ASN A 215 -29.79 11.26 3.87
CA ASN A 215 -30.94 10.92 3.01
C ASN A 215 -32.23 10.68 3.85
N GLY A 216 -32.08 10.20 5.10
CA GLY A 216 -33.22 9.94 5.98
C GLY A 216 -33.63 11.16 6.84
N MET A 217 -32.66 11.86 7.44
CA MET A 217 -32.90 12.96 8.39
C MET A 217 -32.71 14.35 7.76
N GLY A 218 -32.20 14.45 6.52
CA GLY A 218 -31.97 15.72 5.85
C GLY A 218 -30.77 16.53 6.40
N LEU A 219 -29.83 15.88 7.10
CA LEU A 219 -28.66 16.52 7.68
C LEU A 219 -27.49 16.45 6.66
N GLY A 220 -27.00 17.61 6.18
CA GLY A 220 -25.87 17.66 5.26
C GLY A 220 -26.21 17.30 3.82
N LYS A 221 -25.18 16.92 3.03
CA LYS A 221 -25.32 16.61 1.59
C LYS A 221 -25.77 15.15 1.40
N PRO A 222 -26.93 14.89 0.77
CA PRO A 222 -27.42 13.53 0.56
C PRO A 222 -26.50 12.74 -0.37
N VAL A 223 -26.44 11.42 -0.16
CA VAL A 223 -25.77 10.48 -1.07
C VAL A 223 -26.62 10.34 -2.32
N ASP A 224 -26.01 10.55 -3.50
CA ASP A 224 -26.67 10.35 -4.78
C ASP A 224 -26.48 8.92 -5.28
N PHE A 225 -27.56 8.14 -5.23
CA PHE A 225 -27.57 6.76 -5.75
C PHE A 225 -27.93 6.66 -7.24
N SER A 226 -28.27 7.77 -7.89
CA SER A 226 -28.64 7.76 -9.32
C SER A 226 -27.49 7.27 -10.21
N ILE A 227 -26.24 7.62 -9.85
CA ILE A 227 -25.04 7.16 -10.56
C ILE A 227 -24.92 5.62 -10.53
N VAL A 228 -25.31 4.98 -9.42
CA VAL A 228 -25.32 3.51 -9.30
C VAL A 228 -26.44 2.89 -10.13
N ALA A 229 -27.63 3.53 -10.12
CA ALA A 229 -28.78 3.03 -10.87
C ALA A 229 -28.49 2.98 -12.38
N HIS A 230 -27.85 4.00 -12.92
CA HIS A 230 -27.55 4.13 -14.35
C HIS A 230 -26.26 3.42 -14.80
N ALA A 231 -25.38 3.03 -13.87
CA ALA A 231 -24.13 2.35 -14.22
C ALA A 231 -24.37 0.95 -14.76
N ALA A 232 -23.64 0.58 -15.81
CA ALA A 232 -23.69 -0.76 -16.39
C ALA A 232 -23.11 -1.82 -15.45
N TRP A 233 -23.61 -3.03 -15.52
CA TRP A 233 -23.06 -4.16 -14.76
C TRP A 233 -21.71 -4.61 -15.28
N PHE A 234 -21.48 -4.51 -16.59
CA PHE A 234 -20.26 -4.89 -17.25
C PHE A 234 -19.79 -3.78 -18.20
N GLY A 235 -18.50 -3.49 -18.17
CA GLY A 235 -17.85 -2.51 -19.04
C GLY A 235 -16.34 -2.58 -18.92
N VAL A 236 -15.65 -2.07 -19.93
CA VAL A 236 -14.17 -2.00 -19.90
C VAL A 236 -13.76 -0.74 -19.11
N PRO A 237 -12.77 -0.82 -18.22
CA PRO A 237 -12.24 0.34 -17.51
C PRO A 237 -11.76 1.42 -18.49
N ALA A 238 -11.90 2.68 -18.11
CA ALA A 238 -11.41 3.80 -18.92
C ALA A 238 -9.90 3.93 -18.79
N PHE A 239 -9.15 3.60 -19.84
CA PHE A 239 -7.70 3.72 -19.89
C PHE A 239 -7.26 5.16 -20.20
N SER A 240 -6.11 5.55 -19.64
CA SER A 240 -5.47 6.84 -19.89
C SER A 240 -3.98 6.61 -20.19
N ALA A 241 -3.47 7.30 -21.22
CA ALA A 241 -2.07 7.19 -21.59
C ALA A 241 -1.19 8.15 -20.76
N PRO A 242 0.06 7.79 -20.45
CA PRO A 242 1.00 8.66 -19.75
C PRO A 242 1.49 9.81 -20.63
N VAL A 243 1.71 10.97 -20.00
CA VAL A 243 2.49 12.08 -20.54
C VAL A 243 3.83 12.08 -19.83
N PHE A 244 4.92 11.96 -20.57
CA PHE A 244 6.28 11.92 -20.01
C PHE A 244 6.79 13.35 -19.78
N ASP A 245 6.38 13.96 -18.67
CA ASP A 245 6.88 15.24 -18.20
C ASP A 245 8.14 15.03 -17.37
N PRO A 246 9.30 15.64 -17.73
CA PRO A 246 10.56 15.42 -17.02
C PRO A 246 10.50 15.83 -15.56
N HIS A 247 9.73 16.86 -15.19
CA HIS A 247 9.60 17.32 -13.81
C HIS A 247 8.83 16.27 -12.98
N ALA A 248 7.71 15.78 -13.49
CA ALA A 248 6.93 14.74 -12.84
C ALA A 248 7.73 13.45 -12.70
N MET A 249 8.47 13.05 -13.75
CA MET A 249 9.32 11.86 -13.73
C MET A 249 10.41 11.97 -12.65
N LEU A 250 11.08 13.10 -12.55
CA LEU A 250 12.13 13.33 -11.55
C LEU A 250 11.57 13.38 -10.13
N MET A 251 10.35 13.90 -9.94
CA MET A 251 9.72 13.96 -8.62
C MET A 251 9.23 12.57 -8.13
N LEU A 252 8.69 11.74 -9.02
CA LEU A 252 8.10 10.46 -8.62
C LEU A 252 9.09 9.29 -8.65
N ALA A 253 10.12 9.33 -9.49
CA ALA A 253 11.12 8.24 -9.59
C ALA A 253 11.77 7.86 -8.24
N PRO A 254 12.11 8.80 -7.32
CA PRO A 254 12.68 8.49 -6.02
C PRO A 254 11.78 7.66 -5.09
N ILE A 255 10.46 7.59 -5.35
CA ILE A 255 9.52 6.75 -4.59
C ILE A 255 9.97 5.27 -4.65
N ALA A 256 10.65 4.85 -5.71
CA ALA A 256 11.19 3.50 -5.83
C ALA A 256 12.05 3.08 -4.63
N VAL A 257 12.81 4.00 -4.02
CA VAL A 257 13.63 3.72 -2.83
C VAL A 257 12.73 3.46 -1.61
N ILE A 258 11.62 4.18 -1.51
CA ILE A 258 10.62 4.00 -0.44
C ILE A 258 9.96 2.62 -0.59
N LEU A 259 9.57 2.26 -1.82
CA LEU A 259 8.95 0.97 -2.14
C LEU A 259 9.92 -0.20 -1.88
N VAL A 260 11.22 -0.02 -2.13
CA VAL A 260 12.24 -1.01 -1.78
C VAL A 260 12.24 -1.30 -0.28
N ALA A 261 12.20 -0.26 0.57
CA ALA A 261 12.16 -0.42 2.02
C ALA A 261 10.89 -1.14 2.48
N GLU A 262 9.74 -0.72 1.96
CA GLU A 262 8.42 -1.27 2.28
C GLU A 262 8.34 -2.75 1.88
N ASN A 263 8.66 -3.06 0.64
CA ASN A 263 8.57 -4.42 0.10
C ASN A 263 9.60 -5.36 0.75
N LEU A 264 10.82 -4.90 1.03
CA LEU A 264 11.80 -5.70 1.77
C LEU A 264 11.24 -6.10 3.15
N GLY A 265 10.60 -5.15 3.86
CA GLY A 265 9.94 -5.40 5.14
C GLY A 265 8.82 -6.45 5.01
N HIS A 266 7.99 -6.36 3.97
CA HIS A 266 6.92 -7.30 3.69
C HIS A 266 7.44 -8.70 3.39
N ILE A 267 8.47 -8.84 2.54
CA ILE A 267 9.07 -10.15 2.21
C ILE A 267 9.70 -10.78 3.45
N LYS A 268 10.40 -10.00 4.29
CA LYS A 268 10.96 -10.50 5.56
C LYS A 268 9.86 -10.96 6.53
N ALA A 269 8.75 -10.23 6.63
CA ALA A 269 7.60 -10.65 7.44
C ALA A 269 6.98 -11.96 6.94
N VAL A 270 6.79 -12.10 5.62
CA VAL A 270 6.30 -13.34 4.99
C VAL A 270 7.29 -14.48 5.19
N SER A 271 8.59 -14.23 5.04
CA SER A 271 9.66 -15.20 5.29
C SER A 271 9.59 -15.74 6.72
N ALA A 272 9.46 -14.85 7.70
CA ALA A 272 9.35 -15.22 9.12
C ALA A 272 8.08 -16.06 9.41
N MET A 273 6.93 -15.69 8.81
CA MET A 273 5.66 -16.39 9.02
C MET A 273 5.63 -17.77 8.37
N THR A 274 6.22 -17.89 7.19
CA THR A 274 6.23 -19.16 6.44
C THR A 274 7.34 -20.11 6.88
N GLY A 275 8.34 -19.60 7.60
CA GLY A 275 9.55 -20.36 7.95
C GLY A 275 10.46 -20.63 6.75
N HIS A 276 10.21 -19.99 5.59
CA HIS A 276 11.00 -20.16 4.38
C HIS A 276 11.91 -18.95 4.16
N ASN A 277 13.18 -19.18 3.82
CA ASN A 277 14.06 -18.09 3.39
C ASN A 277 13.67 -17.63 1.98
N LEU A 278 13.13 -16.41 1.90
CA LEU A 278 12.70 -15.77 0.66
C LEU A 278 13.73 -14.78 0.09
N ASP A 279 14.92 -14.63 0.72
CA ASP A 279 15.93 -13.62 0.31
C ASP A 279 16.33 -13.76 -1.16
N ARG A 280 16.42 -14.99 -1.68
CA ARG A 280 16.74 -15.26 -3.08
C ARG A 280 15.69 -14.73 -4.08
N TYR A 281 14.48 -14.40 -3.61
CA TYR A 281 13.40 -13.89 -4.46
C TYR A 281 13.22 -12.38 -4.35
N VAL A 282 13.92 -11.69 -3.44
CA VAL A 282 13.77 -10.25 -3.21
C VAL A 282 14.00 -9.46 -4.50
N GLY A 283 15.08 -9.74 -5.25
CA GLY A 283 15.34 -9.07 -6.52
C GLY A 283 14.21 -9.28 -7.54
N ARG A 284 13.70 -10.52 -7.66
CA ARG A 284 12.55 -10.83 -8.54
C ARG A 284 11.27 -10.14 -8.08
N ALA A 285 11.05 -10.03 -6.77
CA ALA A 285 9.91 -9.33 -6.22
C ALA A 285 9.95 -7.84 -6.56
N PHE A 286 11.10 -7.19 -6.41
CA PHE A 286 11.27 -5.78 -6.79
C PHE A 286 11.09 -5.56 -8.30
N ILE A 287 11.61 -6.46 -9.15
CA ILE A 287 11.35 -6.43 -10.59
C ILE A 287 9.85 -6.60 -10.86
N GLY A 288 9.19 -7.52 -10.14
CA GLY A 288 7.76 -7.77 -10.27
C GLY A 288 6.91 -6.55 -9.94
N ASP A 289 7.18 -5.91 -8.80
CA ASP A 289 6.51 -4.68 -8.38
C ASP A 289 6.78 -3.52 -9.34
N GLY A 290 8.04 -3.37 -9.77
CA GLY A 290 8.43 -2.34 -10.73
C GLY A 290 7.73 -2.50 -12.07
N LEU A 291 7.70 -3.71 -12.64
CA LEU A 291 6.98 -4.00 -13.89
C LEU A 291 5.47 -3.84 -13.71
N ALA A 292 4.90 -4.27 -12.58
CA ALA A 292 3.49 -4.05 -12.28
C ALA A 292 3.15 -2.55 -12.20
N THR A 293 4.04 -1.74 -11.61
CA THR A 293 3.92 -0.27 -11.56
C THR A 293 4.02 0.36 -12.96
N ILE A 294 4.95 -0.10 -13.82
CA ILE A 294 5.05 0.35 -15.21
C ILE A 294 3.76 0.04 -15.97
N VAL A 295 3.28 -1.21 -15.90
CA VAL A 295 2.07 -1.63 -16.62
C VAL A 295 0.87 -0.86 -16.12
N SER A 296 0.70 -0.68 -14.80
CA SER A 296 -0.37 0.10 -14.20
C SER A 296 -0.32 1.56 -14.65
N GLY A 297 0.82 2.22 -14.53
CA GLY A 297 1.02 3.61 -14.94
C GLY A 297 0.87 3.84 -16.44
N SER A 298 1.14 2.83 -17.26
CA SER A 298 1.01 2.94 -18.73
C SER A 298 -0.43 2.98 -19.23
N VAL A 299 -1.41 2.62 -18.38
CA VAL A 299 -2.82 2.52 -18.78
C VAL A 299 -3.77 3.34 -17.90
N GLY A 300 -3.25 4.10 -16.95
CA GLY A 300 -4.08 4.98 -16.12
C GLY A 300 -4.24 4.54 -14.67
N GLY A 301 -3.56 3.47 -14.24
CA GLY A 301 -3.57 3.02 -12.85
C GLY A 301 -2.49 3.67 -12.00
N THR A 302 -2.59 3.51 -10.68
CA THR A 302 -1.62 4.00 -9.70
C THR A 302 -0.35 3.14 -9.68
N GLY A 303 0.74 3.64 -9.07
CA GLY A 303 1.86 2.80 -8.70
C GLY A 303 1.45 1.77 -7.64
N VAL A 304 1.97 0.57 -7.75
CA VAL A 304 1.57 -0.57 -6.91
C VAL A 304 2.69 -1.03 -5.99
N THR A 305 2.33 -1.69 -4.90
CA THR A 305 3.24 -2.31 -3.93
C THR A 305 2.58 -3.53 -3.28
N THR A 306 3.37 -4.37 -2.62
CA THR A 306 2.86 -5.48 -1.82
C THR A 306 2.09 -4.97 -0.59
N TYR A 307 1.06 -5.72 -0.13
CA TYR A 307 0.14 -5.26 0.90
C TYR A 307 0.29 -5.95 2.26
N ALA A 308 0.48 -5.13 3.30
CA ALA A 308 0.50 -5.55 4.70
C ALA A 308 -0.84 -6.12 5.16
N GLU A 309 -1.96 -5.63 4.65
CA GLU A 309 -3.32 -6.11 4.96
C GLU A 309 -3.47 -7.59 4.61
N ASN A 310 -2.98 -7.97 3.44
CA ASN A 310 -3.00 -9.36 2.98
C ASN A 310 -2.03 -10.25 3.78
N ILE A 311 -0.89 -9.69 4.23
CA ILE A 311 0.02 -10.33 5.19
C ILE A 311 -0.72 -10.57 6.52
N GLY A 312 -1.51 -9.60 6.98
CA GLY A 312 -2.35 -9.73 8.17
C GLY A 312 -3.37 -10.88 8.06
N VAL A 313 -4.01 -11.04 6.89
CA VAL A 313 -4.92 -12.18 6.64
C VAL A 313 -4.18 -13.50 6.73
N MET A 314 -3.02 -13.61 6.07
CA MET A 314 -2.17 -14.82 6.14
C MET A 314 -1.77 -15.17 7.58
N ALA A 315 -1.41 -14.17 8.38
CA ALA A 315 -0.98 -14.38 9.77
C ALA A 315 -2.06 -15.04 10.64
N VAL A 316 -3.35 -14.77 10.34
CA VAL A 316 -4.49 -15.30 11.11
C VAL A 316 -4.98 -16.62 10.57
N THR A 317 -5.15 -16.69 9.27
CA THR A 317 -5.67 -17.88 8.61
C THR A 317 -4.65 -19.01 8.59
N ARG A 318 -3.36 -18.67 8.71
CA ARG A 318 -2.22 -19.58 8.50
C ARG A 318 -2.25 -20.26 7.14
N ILE A 319 -2.85 -19.59 6.15
CA ILE A 319 -2.92 -20.05 4.76
C ILE A 319 -1.95 -19.18 3.95
N TYR A 320 -0.82 -19.77 3.60
CA TYR A 320 0.28 -19.11 2.88
C TYR A 320 0.34 -19.52 1.41
N SER A 321 -0.65 -20.26 0.92
CA SER A 321 -0.70 -20.71 -0.47
C SER A 321 -0.55 -19.56 -1.45
N THR A 322 0.47 -19.60 -2.29
CA THR A 322 0.69 -18.56 -3.30
C THR A 322 -0.41 -18.55 -4.36
N LEU A 323 -1.04 -19.69 -4.63
CA LEU A 323 -2.12 -19.81 -5.60
C LEU A 323 -3.39 -19.04 -5.17
N VAL A 324 -3.60 -18.81 -3.86
CA VAL A 324 -4.72 -17.98 -3.35
C VAL A 324 -4.64 -16.56 -3.91
N PHE A 325 -3.42 -16.01 -4.05
CA PHE A 325 -3.22 -14.67 -4.60
C PHE A 325 -3.49 -14.59 -6.10
N ALA A 326 -3.21 -15.66 -6.86
CA ALA A 326 -3.62 -15.74 -8.25
C ALA A 326 -5.16 -15.77 -8.38
N VAL A 327 -5.85 -16.51 -7.50
CA VAL A 327 -7.33 -16.51 -7.45
C VAL A 327 -7.86 -15.13 -7.06
N ALA A 328 -7.29 -14.49 -6.05
CA ALA A 328 -7.67 -13.13 -5.63
C ALA A 328 -7.48 -12.12 -6.76
N ALA A 329 -6.37 -12.22 -7.49
CA ALA A 329 -6.08 -11.36 -8.64
C ALA A 329 -7.12 -11.51 -9.76
N LEU A 330 -7.52 -12.74 -10.09
CA LEU A 330 -8.58 -12.99 -11.08
C LEU A 330 -9.93 -12.41 -10.64
N ILE A 331 -10.26 -12.50 -9.35
CA ILE A 331 -11.47 -11.88 -8.79
C ILE A 331 -11.40 -10.36 -8.90
N ALA A 332 -10.26 -9.74 -8.57
CA ALA A 332 -10.07 -8.30 -8.69
C ALA A 332 -10.17 -7.81 -10.14
N ILE A 333 -9.59 -8.56 -11.10
CA ILE A 333 -9.75 -8.29 -12.53
C ILE A 333 -11.24 -8.33 -12.91
N GLY A 334 -11.97 -9.35 -12.45
CA GLY A 334 -13.41 -9.46 -12.69
C GLY A 334 -14.21 -8.27 -12.13
N LEU A 335 -13.88 -7.81 -10.92
CA LEU A 335 -14.49 -6.61 -10.32
C LEU A 335 -14.18 -5.34 -11.11
N GLY A 336 -12.97 -5.22 -11.66
CA GLY A 336 -12.58 -4.10 -12.50
C GLY A 336 -13.41 -3.94 -13.79
N PHE A 337 -14.04 -5.01 -14.28
CA PHE A 337 -14.98 -4.96 -15.39
C PHE A 337 -16.40 -4.54 -14.98
N SER A 338 -16.62 -4.11 -13.74
CA SER A 338 -17.95 -3.69 -13.29
C SER A 338 -18.02 -2.18 -13.03
N PRO A 339 -18.47 -1.35 -14.00
CA PRO A 339 -18.73 0.07 -13.78
C PRO A 339 -19.68 0.34 -12.61
N LYS A 340 -20.65 -0.56 -12.39
CA LYS A 340 -21.58 -0.47 -11.25
C LYS A 340 -20.85 -0.57 -9.91
N PHE A 341 -19.83 -1.41 -9.82
CA PHE A 341 -19.00 -1.52 -8.62
C PHE A 341 -18.21 -0.22 -8.38
N GLY A 342 -17.61 0.36 -9.43
CA GLY A 342 -16.95 1.66 -9.38
C GLY A 342 -17.92 2.78 -8.98
N ALA A 343 -19.14 2.77 -9.52
CA ALA A 343 -20.17 3.74 -9.16
C ALA A 343 -20.52 3.69 -7.68
N VAL A 344 -20.63 2.51 -7.08
CA VAL A 344 -20.84 2.37 -5.62
C VAL A 344 -19.69 3.00 -4.84
N ILE A 345 -18.45 2.80 -5.27
CA ILE A 345 -17.27 3.40 -4.62
C ILE A 345 -17.34 4.92 -4.69
N HIS A 346 -17.75 5.50 -5.83
CA HIS A 346 -17.87 6.95 -6.00
C HIS A 346 -18.99 7.59 -5.18
N THR A 347 -19.93 6.80 -4.63
CA THR A 347 -20.93 7.34 -3.69
C THR A 347 -20.40 7.56 -2.28
N ILE A 348 -19.21 7.06 -1.95
CA ILE A 348 -18.65 7.19 -0.59
C ILE A 348 -18.40 8.68 -0.29
N PRO A 349 -19.01 9.22 0.78
CA PRO A 349 -18.91 10.64 1.07
C PRO A 349 -17.51 11.06 1.53
N GLY A 350 -17.10 12.30 1.17
CA GLY A 350 -15.81 12.87 1.56
C GLY A 350 -15.49 12.76 3.06
N PRO A 351 -16.42 13.12 3.99
CA PRO A 351 -16.19 12.97 5.42
C PRO A 351 -15.91 11.54 5.88
N VAL A 352 -16.57 10.55 5.27
CA VAL A 352 -16.31 9.13 5.55
C VAL A 352 -14.94 8.73 5.05
N LEU A 353 -14.58 9.10 3.81
CA LEU A 353 -13.23 8.87 3.27
C LEU A 353 -12.15 9.53 4.12
N GLY A 354 -12.36 10.77 4.55
CA GLY A 354 -11.42 11.49 5.39
C GLY A 354 -11.25 10.84 6.77
N GLY A 355 -12.34 10.39 7.41
CA GLY A 355 -12.29 9.66 8.67
C GLY A 355 -11.51 8.33 8.54
N VAL A 356 -11.74 7.57 7.46
CA VAL A 356 -10.96 6.37 7.15
C VAL A 356 -9.49 6.73 6.90
N SER A 357 -9.20 7.82 6.18
CA SER A 357 -7.84 8.27 5.91
C SER A 357 -7.07 8.59 7.19
N ILE A 358 -7.70 9.25 8.17
CA ILE A 358 -7.09 9.53 9.47
C ILE A 358 -6.64 8.22 10.14
N VAL A 359 -7.50 7.20 10.16
CA VAL A 359 -7.14 5.91 10.77
C VAL A 359 -6.04 5.22 9.98
N VAL A 360 -6.15 5.14 8.65
CA VAL A 360 -5.18 4.44 7.79
C VAL A 360 -3.80 5.08 7.90
N PHE A 361 -3.71 6.41 7.78
CA PHE A 361 -2.42 7.10 7.87
C PHE A 361 -1.80 6.98 9.27
N GLY A 362 -2.65 7.02 10.31
CA GLY A 362 -2.22 6.70 11.67
C GLY A 362 -1.66 5.28 11.82
N LEU A 363 -2.34 4.28 11.24
CA LEU A 363 -1.87 2.90 11.26
C LEU A 363 -0.55 2.71 10.50
N ILE A 364 -0.35 3.42 9.39
CA ILE A 364 0.93 3.40 8.65
C ILE A 364 2.04 3.99 9.53
N ALA A 365 1.80 5.13 10.18
CA ALA A 365 2.78 5.75 11.09
C ALA A 365 3.14 4.81 12.24
N VAL A 366 2.15 4.17 12.86
CA VAL A 366 2.37 3.18 13.95
C VAL A 366 3.07 1.92 13.44
N THR A 367 2.87 1.52 12.18
CA THR A 367 3.60 0.39 11.56
C THR A 367 5.09 0.71 11.47
N GLY A 368 5.47 1.95 11.14
CA GLY A 368 6.86 2.41 11.22
C GLY A 368 7.45 2.27 12.63
N ALA A 369 6.71 2.73 13.65
CA ALA A 369 7.13 2.57 15.04
C ALA A 369 7.23 1.09 15.45
N ARG A 370 6.33 0.24 14.97
CA ARG A 370 6.38 -1.21 15.21
C ARG A 370 7.65 -1.85 14.66
N ILE A 371 8.17 -1.38 13.52
CA ILE A 371 9.47 -1.85 12.99
C ILE A 371 10.58 -1.63 14.04
N TRP A 372 10.60 -0.47 14.70
CA TRP A 372 11.58 -0.19 15.76
C TRP A 372 11.45 -1.14 16.95
N VAL A 373 10.22 -1.36 17.42
CA VAL A 373 9.95 -2.23 18.57
C VAL A 373 10.34 -3.67 18.28
N VAL A 374 9.92 -4.22 17.13
CA VAL A 374 10.19 -5.61 16.75
C VAL A 374 11.69 -5.88 16.56
N ASN A 375 12.41 -4.91 15.99
CA ASN A 375 13.85 -5.02 15.76
C ASN A 375 14.68 -4.50 16.95
N LYS A 376 14.04 -4.16 18.08
CA LYS A 376 14.70 -3.69 19.30
C LYS A 376 15.68 -2.54 19.03
N VAL A 377 15.24 -1.54 18.23
CA VAL A 377 16.07 -0.38 17.94
C VAL A 377 16.37 0.36 19.24
N ASP A 378 17.66 0.52 19.53
CA ASP A 378 18.12 1.23 20.72
C ASP A 378 18.17 2.74 20.44
N PHE A 379 17.28 3.49 21.07
CA PHE A 379 17.24 4.96 21.00
C PHE A 379 18.09 5.65 22.08
N SER A 380 18.77 4.91 22.97
CA SER A 380 19.83 5.47 23.78
C SER A 380 21.11 5.70 22.97
N ASP A 381 21.25 5.04 21.82
CA ASP A 381 22.23 5.40 20.80
C ASP A 381 21.81 6.71 20.12
N ASN A 382 22.59 7.77 20.36
CA ASN A 382 22.35 9.12 19.80
C ASN A 382 22.25 9.12 18.28
N ARG A 383 22.91 8.24 17.57
CA ARG A 383 22.83 8.10 16.12
C ARG A 383 21.40 7.71 15.71
N ASN A 384 20.86 6.67 16.31
CA ASN A 384 19.50 6.20 16.04
C ASN A 384 18.47 7.28 16.41
N LEU A 385 18.66 7.90 17.58
CA LEU A 385 17.79 8.97 18.07
C LEU A 385 17.73 10.15 17.07
N ILE A 386 18.88 10.67 16.65
CA ILE A 386 18.95 11.84 15.75
C ILE A 386 18.42 11.50 14.37
N VAL A 387 18.76 10.33 13.80
CA VAL A 387 18.24 9.90 12.49
C VAL A 387 16.73 9.82 12.51
N ALA A 388 16.13 9.15 13.49
CA ALA A 388 14.69 9.05 13.60
C ALA A 388 14.02 10.42 13.80
N ALA A 389 14.54 11.23 14.74
CA ALA A 389 13.97 12.55 15.07
C ALA A 389 13.96 13.50 13.85
N VAL A 390 15.09 13.63 13.17
CA VAL A 390 15.21 14.52 12.00
C VAL A 390 14.31 14.02 10.87
N THR A 391 14.31 12.71 10.59
CA THR A 391 13.48 12.12 9.54
C THR A 391 11.99 12.36 9.78
N LEU A 392 11.51 12.15 11.00
CA LEU A 392 10.09 12.36 11.35
C LEU A 392 9.69 13.82 11.15
N VAL A 393 10.53 14.79 11.60
CA VAL A 393 10.22 16.22 11.47
C VAL A 393 10.22 16.66 10.01
N LEU A 394 11.23 16.27 9.22
CA LEU A 394 11.30 16.61 7.79
C LEU A 394 10.09 16.07 7.01
N GLY A 395 9.71 14.83 7.31
CA GLY A 395 8.60 14.18 6.62
C GLY A 395 7.23 14.69 7.06
N ALA A 396 6.99 14.82 8.35
CA ALA A 396 5.71 15.33 8.88
C ALA A 396 5.49 16.81 8.52
N GLY A 397 6.56 17.61 8.48
CA GLY A 397 6.52 19.00 8.07
C GLY A 397 6.52 19.23 6.55
N ASP A 398 6.50 18.15 5.75
CA ASP A 398 6.56 18.18 4.28
C ASP A 398 7.70 19.08 3.74
N PHE A 399 8.88 18.97 4.36
CA PHE A 399 10.04 19.75 3.96
C PHE A 399 10.55 19.31 2.58
N SER A 400 10.24 20.11 1.56
CA SER A 400 10.64 19.84 0.18
C SER A 400 12.00 20.47 -0.13
N LEU A 401 12.98 19.65 -0.48
CA LEU A 401 14.32 20.11 -0.88
C LEU A 401 14.34 20.39 -2.39
N LYS A 402 14.68 21.64 -2.76
CA LYS A 402 14.80 22.05 -4.17
C LYS A 402 16.26 22.39 -4.48
N ILE A 403 16.87 21.68 -5.43
CA ILE A 403 18.27 21.87 -5.86
C ILE A 403 18.30 21.92 -7.39
N GLY A 404 18.68 23.05 -7.98
CA GLY A 404 18.93 23.17 -9.43
C GLY A 404 17.76 22.76 -10.33
N GLY A 405 16.50 23.01 -9.93
CA GLY A 405 15.31 22.59 -10.66
C GLY A 405 14.81 21.16 -10.32
N PHE A 406 15.58 20.39 -9.57
CA PHE A 406 15.17 19.12 -9.00
C PHE A 406 14.48 19.34 -7.62
N GLY A 407 13.31 18.74 -7.42
CA GLY A 407 12.55 18.84 -6.17
C GLY A 407 12.31 17.46 -5.56
N LEU A 408 12.75 17.26 -4.32
CA LEU A 408 12.33 16.12 -3.50
C LEU A 408 11.19 16.59 -2.58
N GLY A 409 10.01 15.99 -2.70
CA GLY A 409 8.93 16.22 -1.74
C GLY A 409 9.30 15.75 -0.33
N GLY A 410 8.49 16.08 0.68
CA GLY A 410 8.82 15.83 2.08
C GLY A 410 9.14 14.38 2.41
N ILE A 411 8.40 13.41 1.86
CA ILE A 411 8.69 11.98 2.04
C ILE A 411 10.04 11.62 1.40
N GLY A 412 10.31 12.13 0.18
CA GLY A 412 11.58 11.90 -0.50
C GLY A 412 12.76 12.51 0.27
N THR A 413 12.64 13.78 0.69
CA THR A 413 13.66 14.47 1.48
C THR A 413 13.94 13.75 2.80
N ALA A 414 12.91 13.32 3.50
CA ALA A 414 13.03 12.56 4.73
C ALA A 414 13.73 11.20 4.50
N THR A 415 13.38 10.49 3.41
CA THR A 415 13.95 9.18 3.10
C THR A 415 15.44 9.27 2.77
N PHE A 416 15.81 10.11 1.80
CA PHE A 416 17.20 10.29 1.44
C PHE A 416 18.01 10.93 2.57
N GLY A 417 17.40 11.90 3.29
CA GLY A 417 17.99 12.49 4.48
C GLY A 417 18.30 11.46 5.56
N ALA A 418 17.40 10.54 5.83
CA ALA A 418 17.61 9.46 6.80
C ALA A 418 18.78 8.55 6.40
N ILE A 419 18.83 8.13 5.13
CA ILE A 419 19.89 7.26 4.60
C ILE A 419 21.26 7.96 4.70
N ILE A 420 21.33 9.20 4.22
CA ILE A 420 22.57 9.99 4.22
C ILE A 420 23.03 10.30 5.65
N LEU A 421 22.11 10.75 6.51
CA LEU A 421 22.42 11.07 7.89
C LEU A 421 22.88 9.84 8.66
N TYR A 422 22.23 8.69 8.43
CA TYR A 422 22.64 7.44 9.04
C TYR A 422 24.04 7.00 8.57
N ALA A 423 24.38 7.19 7.30
CA ALA A 423 25.69 6.89 6.76
C ALA A 423 26.78 7.81 7.32
N ILE A 424 26.54 9.12 7.38
CA ILE A 424 27.49 10.13 7.89
C ILE A 424 27.77 9.93 9.39
N LEU A 425 26.73 9.64 10.18
CA LEU A 425 26.85 9.42 11.62
C LEU A 425 27.39 8.03 11.98
N ARG A 426 27.86 7.25 11.03
CA ARG A 426 28.44 5.94 11.29
C ARG A 426 29.77 6.12 12.02
N ARG A 427 29.80 5.86 13.33
CA ARG A 427 31.04 5.71 14.08
C ARG A 427 31.69 4.38 13.69
N GLU A 428 32.95 4.38 13.35
CA GLU A 428 33.76 3.16 13.42
C GLU A 428 33.73 2.68 14.87
N LYS A 429 33.34 1.41 15.08
CA LYS A 429 33.53 0.81 16.41
C LYS A 429 35.02 0.86 16.71
N GLU A 430 35.42 1.66 17.69
CA GLU A 430 36.77 1.48 18.28
C GLU A 430 36.91 0.01 18.65
N PRO A 431 38.03 -0.64 18.25
CA PRO A 431 38.29 -1.98 18.72
C PRO A 431 38.34 -1.91 20.25
N GLY A 432 37.40 -2.64 20.89
CA GLY A 432 37.34 -2.69 22.35
C GLY A 432 38.73 -3.05 22.91
N PRO A 433 39.09 -2.58 24.12
CA PRO A 433 40.36 -2.89 24.69
C PRO A 433 40.56 -4.41 24.69
N VAL A 434 41.65 -4.85 24.08
CA VAL A 434 42.11 -6.24 24.13
C VAL A 434 42.39 -6.53 25.59
N VAL A 435 41.50 -7.28 26.23
CA VAL A 435 41.67 -7.80 27.59
C VAL A 435 42.37 -9.14 27.50
#